data_00170e804bcae75aab3fd5e8613ce0cf
#
_entry.id   00170e804bcae75aab3fd5e8613ce0cf
#
_cell.length_a   1.000
_cell.length_b   1.000
_cell.length_c   1.000
_cell.angle_alpha   90.00
_cell.angle_beta   90.00
_cell.angle_gamma   90.00
#
_symmetry.space_group_name_H-M   'P 1'
#
loop_
_entity.id
_entity.type
_entity.pdbx_description
1 polymer ?
#
loop_
_entity_poly.entity_id
_entity_poly.type
_entity_poly.pdbx_seq_one_letter_code
_entity_poly.pdbx_strand_id
1 'polypeptide(L)'
;EALSNVHNDIFIVLFILLAIYFVTKKNNLMLSVAFVAMATAIKYLGILILPFIILYHLRKKNILEKIKYCVLYGLEFIVILAGFYAIYVRDLNIFAGLFIQQSKYNRSIMLVFYYLIGEQSTNILKTALLAVFAILYVYTVIKLLLNNNTEIFSSYIREYSTLLYIFTFILITNFNSWYILWLFPTLMLLNGKNIRLIINLSYAVEVAYIGSFALYSEAQNLGVLYIFLMVIVTGILTSMPMVKNKVEYLSNKIEIKK
;
A
#
# COMPACT_ATOMS: atom_id res chain seq x y z
N GLU A 1 1.99 8.07 -16.83
CA GLU A 1 1.45 9.10 -15.88
C GLU A 1 2.43 9.40 -14.73
N ALA A 2 2.94 8.40 -13.99
CA ALA A 2 3.84 8.64 -12.85
C ALA A 2 5.07 9.46 -13.24
N LEU A 3 5.65 9.23 -14.41
CA LEU A 3 6.80 9.98 -14.92
C LEU A 3 6.38 11.32 -15.55
N SER A 4 5.28 11.35 -16.31
CA SER A 4 4.83 12.56 -16.99
C SER A 4 4.32 13.65 -16.04
N ASN A 5 3.75 13.25 -14.91
CA ASN A 5 3.18 14.16 -13.91
C ASN A 5 4.13 14.43 -12.72
N VAL A 6 5.40 13.98 -12.80
CA VAL A 6 6.43 14.17 -11.75
C VAL A 6 5.96 13.66 -10.37
N HIS A 7 5.31 12.50 -10.34
CA HIS A 7 4.82 11.94 -9.08
C HIS A 7 5.92 11.22 -8.31
N ASN A 8 6.07 11.56 -7.04
CA ASN A 8 7.07 11.00 -6.10
C ASN A 8 6.84 9.50 -5.81
N ASP A 9 5.67 8.98 -6.14
CA ASP A 9 5.25 7.61 -5.81
C ASP A 9 6.16 6.53 -6.42
N ILE A 10 6.82 6.81 -7.56
CA ILE A 10 7.79 5.89 -8.16
C ILE A 10 9.03 5.69 -7.28
N PHE A 11 9.47 6.73 -6.57
CA PHE A 11 10.59 6.63 -5.64
C PHE A 11 10.24 5.79 -4.41
N ILE A 12 8.97 5.83 -3.95
CA ILE A 12 8.50 4.96 -2.88
C ILE A 12 8.61 3.49 -3.31
N VAL A 13 8.14 3.18 -4.53
CA VAL A 13 8.27 1.83 -5.12
C VAL A 13 9.72 1.40 -5.17
N LEU A 14 10.61 2.25 -5.69
CA LEU A 14 12.04 1.98 -5.79
C LEU A 14 12.65 1.69 -4.42
N PHE A 15 12.41 2.55 -3.43
CA PHE A 15 12.98 2.37 -2.09
C PHE A 15 12.42 1.15 -1.36
N ILE A 16 11.14 0.83 -1.54
CA ILE A 16 10.57 -0.42 -0.99
C ILE A 16 11.21 -1.65 -1.67
N LEU A 17 11.43 -1.64 -2.98
CA LEU A 17 12.11 -2.73 -3.68
C LEU A 17 13.56 -2.88 -3.22
N LEU A 18 14.28 -1.78 -3.01
CA LEU A 18 15.63 -1.79 -2.46
C LEU A 18 15.64 -2.34 -1.02
N ALA A 19 14.70 -1.91 -0.18
CA ALA A 19 14.57 -2.44 1.17
C ALA A 19 14.37 -3.96 1.18
N ILE A 20 13.48 -4.46 0.33
CA ILE A 20 13.23 -5.89 0.16
C ILE A 20 14.47 -6.61 -0.37
N TYR A 21 15.16 -6.05 -1.34
CA TYR A 21 16.41 -6.61 -1.89
C TYR A 21 17.48 -6.75 -0.80
N PHE A 22 17.70 -5.69 -0.01
CA PHE A 22 18.74 -5.71 1.03
C PHE A 22 18.41 -6.69 2.14
N VAL A 23 17.16 -6.82 2.58
CA VAL A 23 16.81 -7.80 3.62
C VAL A 23 16.82 -9.24 3.11
N THR A 24 16.44 -9.49 1.85
CA THR A 24 16.28 -10.85 1.34
C THR A 24 17.54 -11.41 0.68
N LYS A 25 18.26 -10.59 -0.10
CA LYS A 25 19.43 -11.02 -0.89
C LYS A 25 20.75 -10.68 -0.23
N LYS A 26 20.84 -9.55 0.44
CA LYS A 26 22.09 -9.09 1.09
C LYS A 26 22.11 -9.35 2.59
N ASN A 27 20.99 -9.78 3.18
CA ASN A 27 20.82 -9.99 4.61
C ASN A 27 21.25 -8.78 5.47
N ASN A 28 21.06 -7.57 4.93
CA ASN A 28 21.45 -6.31 5.56
C ASN A 28 20.19 -5.55 5.98
N LEU A 29 19.83 -5.68 7.27
CA LEU A 29 18.63 -5.06 7.80
C LEU A 29 18.79 -3.54 7.95
N MET A 30 19.99 -3.05 8.31
CA MET A 30 20.27 -1.63 8.48
C MET A 30 19.98 -0.85 7.18
N LEU A 31 20.56 -1.27 6.05
CA LEU A 31 20.27 -0.63 4.76
C LEU A 31 18.79 -0.79 4.36
N SER A 32 18.18 -1.92 4.70
CA SER A 32 16.75 -2.12 4.43
C SER A 32 15.89 -1.11 5.21
N VAL A 33 16.17 -0.88 6.48
CA VAL A 33 15.49 0.11 7.32
C VAL A 33 15.72 1.53 6.80
N ALA A 34 16.95 1.85 6.36
CA ALA A 34 17.26 3.14 5.77
C ALA A 34 16.42 3.41 4.51
N PHE A 35 16.26 2.43 3.62
CA PHE A 35 15.41 2.59 2.44
C PHE A 35 13.92 2.70 2.80
N VAL A 36 13.44 2.01 3.82
CA VAL A 36 12.07 2.22 4.34
C VAL A 36 11.91 3.64 4.88
N ALA A 37 12.90 4.16 5.60
CA ALA A 37 12.86 5.54 6.09
C ALA A 37 12.84 6.56 4.93
N MET A 38 13.59 6.34 3.86
CA MET A 38 13.53 7.16 2.63
C MET A 38 12.15 7.11 1.97
N ALA A 39 11.56 5.92 1.84
CA ALA A 39 10.19 5.78 1.32
C ALA A 39 9.18 6.53 2.19
N THR A 40 9.33 6.45 3.52
CA THR A 40 8.46 7.13 4.49
C THR A 40 8.64 8.64 4.46
N ALA A 41 9.86 9.13 4.23
CA ALA A 41 10.14 10.56 4.10
C ALA A 41 9.44 11.18 2.89
N ILE A 42 9.26 10.42 1.81
CA ILE A 42 8.48 10.85 0.65
C ILE A 42 6.98 10.78 0.96
N LYS A 43 6.54 9.68 1.58
CA LYS A 43 5.14 9.47 1.93
C LYS A 43 5.04 8.53 3.13
N TYR A 44 4.34 8.97 4.17
CA TYR A 44 4.20 8.26 5.45
C TYR A 44 3.76 6.78 5.31
N LEU A 45 3.14 6.42 4.19
CA LEU A 45 2.71 5.05 3.90
C LEU A 45 3.88 4.04 3.91
N GLY A 46 5.08 4.47 3.58
CA GLY A 46 6.29 3.64 3.61
C GLY A 46 6.54 2.95 4.95
N ILE A 47 6.11 3.57 6.07
CA ILE A 47 6.26 3.00 7.42
C ILE A 47 5.54 1.65 7.60
N LEU A 48 4.45 1.42 6.86
CA LEU A 48 3.63 0.22 7.03
C LEU A 48 4.38 -1.08 6.74
N ILE A 49 5.44 -1.06 5.93
CA ILE A 49 6.23 -2.26 5.63
C ILE A 49 7.30 -2.56 6.70
N LEU A 50 7.68 -1.58 7.50
CA LEU A 50 8.81 -1.66 8.42
C LEU A 50 8.79 -2.89 9.35
N PRO A 51 7.72 -3.15 10.12
CA PRO A 51 7.71 -4.30 11.03
C PRO A 51 7.78 -5.64 10.29
N PHE A 52 7.22 -5.75 9.09
CA PHE A 52 7.28 -6.98 8.29
C PHE A 52 8.71 -7.31 7.84
N ILE A 53 9.48 -6.29 7.44
CA ILE A 53 10.89 -6.43 7.06
C ILE A 53 11.74 -6.82 8.27
N ILE A 54 11.57 -6.14 9.40
CA ILE A 54 12.32 -6.42 10.64
C ILE A 54 12.01 -7.85 11.12
N LEU A 55 10.73 -8.19 11.25
CA LEU A 55 10.30 -9.50 11.75
C LEU A 55 10.73 -10.64 10.83
N TYR A 56 10.71 -10.45 9.51
CA TYR A 56 11.24 -11.43 8.57
C TYR A 56 12.74 -11.68 8.81
N HIS A 57 13.54 -10.63 8.97
CA HIS A 57 14.96 -10.77 9.24
C HIS A 57 15.21 -11.51 10.57
N LEU A 58 14.40 -11.20 11.58
CA LEU A 58 14.51 -11.76 12.92
C LEU A 58 13.76 -13.09 13.13
N ARG A 59 13.20 -13.69 12.06
CA ARG A 59 12.30 -14.86 12.17
C ARG A 59 12.86 -16.05 12.92
N LYS A 60 14.20 -16.22 12.91
CA LYS A 60 14.90 -17.31 13.60
C LYS A 60 15.32 -16.97 15.04
N LYS A 61 15.08 -15.74 15.47
CA LYS A 61 15.45 -15.28 16.81
C LYS A 61 14.36 -15.61 17.83
N ASN A 62 14.75 -15.74 19.10
CA ASN A 62 13.79 -15.85 20.19
C ASN A 62 13.03 -14.54 20.41
N ILE A 63 11.93 -14.57 21.16
CA ILE A 63 11.04 -13.43 21.35
C ILE A 63 11.73 -12.21 21.98
N LEU A 64 12.61 -12.42 22.95
CA LEU A 64 13.33 -11.34 23.63
C LEU A 64 14.30 -10.63 22.66
N GLU A 65 15.03 -11.42 21.86
CA GLU A 65 15.89 -10.87 20.81
C GLU A 65 15.08 -10.12 19.75
N LYS A 66 13.92 -10.66 19.31
CA LYS A 66 13.03 -9.98 18.38
C LYS A 66 12.63 -8.62 18.92
N ILE A 67 12.16 -8.55 20.18
CA ILE A 67 11.74 -7.28 20.80
C ILE A 67 12.92 -6.30 20.87
N LYS A 68 14.09 -6.77 21.38
CA LYS A 68 15.30 -5.94 21.47
C LYS A 68 15.68 -5.32 20.12
N TYR A 69 15.74 -6.13 19.07
CA TYR A 69 16.11 -5.65 17.74
C TYR A 69 15.02 -4.83 17.07
N CYS A 70 13.73 -5.11 17.31
CA CYS A 70 12.65 -4.24 16.85
C CYS A 70 12.78 -2.83 17.42
N VAL A 71 13.12 -2.70 18.70
CA VAL A 71 13.38 -1.38 19.33
C VAL A 71 14.61 -0.72 18.70
N LEU A 72 15.72 -1.46 18.55
CA LEU A 72 16.96 -0.92 17.97
C LEU A 72 16.74 -0.39 16.54
N TYR A 73 16.16 -1.20 15.67
CA TYR A 73 15.91 -0.81 14.28
C TYR A 73 14.76 0.19 14.13
N GLY A 74 13.82 0.20 15.08
CA GLY A 74 12.84 1.27 15.20
C GLY A 74 13.47 2.63 15.53
N LEU A 75 14.46 2.65 16.44
CA LEU A 75 15.23 3.85 16.75
C LEU A 75 16.09 4.29 15.55
N GLU A 76 16.75 3.37 14.87
CA GLU A 76 17.50 3.67 13.64
C GLU A 76 16.58 4.33 12.59
N PHE A 77 15.40 3.76 12.36
CA PHE A 77 14.40 4.34 11.46
C PHE A 77 14.02 5.77 11.86
N ILE A 78 13.74 6.00 13.15
CA ILE A 78 13.38 7.34 13.65
C ILE A 78 14.52 8.32 13.46
N VAL A 79 15.76 7.95 13.75
CA VAL A 79 16.94 8.81 13.59
C VAL A 79 17.13 9.20 12.12
N ILE A 80 17.02 8.23 11.19
CA ILE A 80 17.17 8.51 9.77
C ILE A 80 16.02 9.41 9.28
N LEU A 81 14.79 9.10 9.67
CA LEU A 81 13.61 9.89 9.29
C LEU A 81 13.70 11.31 9.84
N ALA A 82 14.09 11.47 11.11
CA ALA A 82 14.32 12.78 11.73
C ALA A 82 15.40 13.57 10.98
N GLY A 83 16.48 12.92 10.54
CA GLY A 83 17.53 13.55 9.73
C GLY A 83 16.99 14.11 8.41
N PHE A 84 16.09 13.38 7.72
CA PHE A 84 15.44 13.89 6.51
C PHE A 84 14.53 15.09 6.78
N TYR A 85 13.76 15.04 7.87
CA TYR A 85 12.83 16.12 8.19
C TYR A 85 13.52 17.32 8.83
N ALA A 86 14.67 17.17 9.51
CA ALA A 86 15.37 18.24 10.20
C ALA A 86 15.68 19.46 9.31
N ILE A 87 15.90 19.21 8.00
CA ILE A 87 16.16 20.26 7.01
C ILE A 87 14.90 21.11 6.73
N TYR A 88 13.71 20.53 6.87
CA TYR A 88 12.43 21.13 6.50
C TYR A 88 11.62 21.61 7.70
N VAL A 89 11.88 21.08 8.89
CA VAL A 89 11.13 21.43 10.12
C VAL A 89 11.62 22.79 10.63
N ARG A 90 10.93 23.85 10.21
CA ARG A 90 11.07 25.18 10.82
C ARG A 90 10.06 25.39 11.94
N ASP A 91 8.90 24.72 11.86
CA ASP A 91 7.85 24.73 12.87
C ASP A 91 7.05 23.40 12.84
N LEU A 92 6.16 23.21 13.81
CA LEU A 92 5.30 22.00 13.87
C LEU A 92 4.18 21.98 12.81
N ASN A 93 4.00 23.07 12.05
CA ASN A 93 2.95 23.15 11.03
C ASN A 93 3.23 22.26 9.82
N ILE A 94 4.44 21.70 9.72
CA ILE A 94 4.79 20.74 8.66
C ILE A 94 3.79 19.55 8.59
N PHE A 95 3.16 19.18 9.72
CA PHE A 95 2.16 18.12 9.77
C PHE A 95 0.73 18.59 9.43
N ALA A 96 0.48 19.90 9.35
CA ALA A 96 -0.86 20.43 9.04
C ALA A 96 -1.38 19.93 7.68
N GLY A 97 -0.49 19.78 6.69
CA GLY A 97 -0.84 19.24 5.37
C GLY A 97 -1.45 17.84 5.40
N LEU A 98 -1.07 16.99 6.36
CA LEU A 98 -1.64 15.64 6.54
C LEU A 98 -3.11 15.73 6.95
N PHE A 99 -3.44 16.61 7.89
CA PHE A 99 -4.81 16.82 8.37
C PHE A 99 -5.71 17.43 7.30
N ILE A 100 -5.21 18.40 6.53
CA ILE A 100 -5.94 19.01 5.42
C ILE A 100 -6.27 18.00 4.33
N GLN A 101 -5.34 17.11 4.00
CA GLN A 101 -5.59 16.06 3.00
C GLN A 101 -6.64 15.05 3.45
N GLN A 102 -6.71 14.74 4.74
CA GLN A 102 -7.66 13.80 5.30
C GLN A 102 -9.12 14.31 5.32
N SER A 103 -9.32 15.62 5.27
CA SER A 103 -10.68 16.22 5.25
C SER A 103 -11.31 16.24 3.86
N LYS A 104 -10.55 15.92 2.81
CA LYS A 104 -11.04 15.92 1.43
C LYS A 104 -11.50 14.53 1.03
N TYR A 105 -12.80 14.40 0.70
CA TYR A 105 -13.35 13.19 0.11
C TYR A 105 -13.35 13.32 -1.41
N ASN A 106 -12.48 12.57 -2.09
CA ASN A 106 -12.40 12.62 -3.54
C ASN A 106 -12.03 11.23 -4.10
N ARG A 107 -12.78 10.78 -5.10
CA ARG A 107 -12.52 9.53 -5.85
C ARG A 107 -12.31 8.28 -4.98
N SER A 108 -12.92 8.22 -3.80
CA SER A 108 -12.77 7.13 -2.84
C SER A 108 -14.13 6.56 -2.45
N ILE A 109 -14.13 5.36 -1.87
CA ILE A 109 -15.35 4.77 -1.32
C ILE A 109 -15.98 5.65 -0.22
N MET A 110 -15.17 6.44 0.48
CA MET A 110 -15.63 7.37 1.50
C MET A 110 -16.49 8.48 0.92
N LEU A 111 -16.30 8.86 -0.34
CA LEU A 111 -17.15 9.83 -1.02
C LEU A 111 -18.56 9.27 -1.23
N VAL A 112 -18.73 7.97 -1.48
CA VAL A 112 -20.06 7.34 -1.56
C VAL A 112 -20.78 7.48 -0.22
N PHE A 113 -20.11 7.17 0.87
CA PHE A 113 -20.70 7.34 2.20
C PHE A 113 -21.00 8.80 2.52
N TYR A 114 -20.14 9.73 2.12
CA TYR A 114 -20.40 11.17 2.28
C TYR A 114 -21.75 11.59 1.67
N TYR A 115 -22.06 11.09 0.47
CA TYR A 115 -23.35 11.39 -0.17
C TYR A 115 -24.53 10.62 0.43
N LEU A 116 -24.33 9.40 0.92
CA LEU A 116 -25.40 8.58 1.47
C LEU A 116 -25.80 8.95 2.89
N ILE A 117 -24.83 9.26 3.75
CA ILE A 117 -25.06 9.43 5.20
C ILE A 117 -24.59 10.78 5.74
N GLY A 118 -24.09 11.68 4.89
CA GLY A 118 -23.62 13.01 5.25
C GLY A 118 -22.23 13.05 5.86
N GLU A 119 -21.67 14.25 5.99
CA GLU A 119 -20.28 14.47 6.39
C GLU A 119 -19.97 13.96 7.79
N GLN A 120 -20.79 14.29 8.77
CA GLN A 120 -20.55 13.92 10.17
C GLN A 120 -20.53 12.40 10.37
N SER A 121 -21.50 11.68 9.80
CA SER A 121 -21.59 10.22 9.88
C SER A 121 -20.44 9.57 9.15
N THR A 122 -20.01 10.12 8.01
CA THR A 122 -18.85 9.63 7.26
C THR A 122 -17.53 9.82 8.02
N ASN A 123 -17.36 10.93 8.74
CA ASN A 123 -16.20 11.14 9.62
C ASN A 123 -16.14 10.12 10.75
N ILE A 124 -17.29 9.80 11.36
CA ILE A 124 -17.38 8.76 12.40
C ILE A 124 -17.02 7.39 11.80
N LEU A 125 -17.60 7.04 10.65
CA LEU A 125 -17.32 5.78 9.95
C LEU A 125 -15.83 5.65 9.60
N LYS A 126 -15.24 6.71 9.04
CA LYS A 126 -13.80 6.75 8.73
C LYS A 126 -12.94 6.48 9.96
N THR A 127 -13.26 7.16 11.07
CA THR A 127 -12.52 6.98 12.32
C THR A 127 -12.65 5.56 12.86
N ALA A 128 -13.85 4.98 12.82
CA ALA A 128 -14.08 3.60 13.20
C ALA A 128 -13.30 2.61 12.32
N LEU A 129 -13.30 2.81 11.00
CA LEU A 129 -12.55 1.96 10.07
C LEU A 129 -11.04 2.08 10.27
N LEU A 130 -10.53 3.28 10.55
CA LEU A 130 -9.11 3.47 10.90
C LEU A 130 -8.75 2.74 12.20
N ALA A 131 -9.62 2.77 13.21
CA ALA A 131 -9.41 2.03 14.44
C ALA A 131 -9.40 0.51 14.20
N VAL A 132 -10.35 -0.01 13.43
CA VAL A 132 -10.37 -1.43 13.02
C VAL A 132 -9.09 -1.80 12.26
N PHE A 133 -8.67 -0.98 11.33
CA PHE A 133 -7.42 -1.20 10.60
C PHE A 133 -6.21 -1.23 11.53
N ALA A 134 -6.10 -0.29 12.46
CA ALA A 134 -5.02 -0.27 13.44
C ALA A 134 -4.99 -1.55 14.29
N ILE A 135 -6.16 -2.03 14.73
CA ILE A 135 -6.28 -3.29 15.46
C ILE A 135 -5.81 -4.47 14.60
N LEU A 136 -6.28 -4.56 13.35
CA LEU A 136 -5.87 -5.62 12.41
C LEU A 136 -4.38 -5.58 12.13
N TYR A 137 -3.82 -4.38 11.95
CA TYR A 137 -2.39 -4.19 11.71
C TYR A 137 -1.57 -4.67 12.92
N VAL A 138 -1.89 -4.21 14.11
CA VAL A 138 -1.21 -4.61 15.35
C VAL A 138 -1.37 -6.11 15.60
N TYR A 139 -2.55 -6.67 15.43
CA TYR A 139 -2.79 -8.11 15.52
C TYR A 139 -1.89 -8.90 14.57
N THR A 140 -1.79 -8.47 13.31
CA THR A 140 -0.95 -9.14 12.31
C THR A 140 0.53 -9.07 12.68
N VAL A 141 1.00 -7.92 13.15
CA VAL A 141 2.39 -7.75 13.61
C VAL A 141 2.68 -8.63 14.83
N ILE A 142 1.78 -8.67 15.82
CA ILE A 142 1.92 -9.53 17.02
C ILE A 142 1.92 -11.01 16.61
N LYS A 143 1.01 -11.44 15.75
CA LYS A 143 0.97 -12.80 15.20
C LYS A 143 2.30 -13.20 14.59
N LEU A 144 2.90 -12.33 13.76
CA LEU A 144 4.20 -12.58 13.14
C LEU A 144 5.37 -12.55 14.15
N LEU A 145 5.29 -11.68 15.16
CA LEU A 145 6.28 -11.60 16.23
C LEU A 145 6.32 -12.91 17.06
N LEU A 146 5.15 -13.45 17.40
CA LEU A 146 5.01 -14.66 18.19
C LEU A 146 5.25 -15.94 17.39
N ASN A 147 5.19 -15.87 16.06
CA ASN A 147 5.41 -17.02 15.20
C ASN A 147 6.90 -17.39 15.17
N ASN A 148 7.20 -18.60 15.66
CA ASN A 148 8.55 -19.16 15.66
C ASN A 148 8.84 -20.03 14.42
N ASN A 149 7.88 -20.21 13.52
CA ASN A 149 8.08 -20.96 12.29
C ASN A 149 8.97 -20.15 11.33
N THR A 150 9.88 -20.84 10.67
CA THR A 150 10.75 -20.26 9.62
C THR A 150 9.94 -20.00 8.35
N GLU A 151 8.99 -19.08 8.42
CA GLU A 151 8.17 -18.77 7.26
C GLU A 151 8.99 -18.14 6.14
N ILE A 152 8.57 -18.43 4.91
CA ILE A 152 9.15 -17.87 3.69
C ILE A 152 8.78 -16.38 3.61
N PHE A 153 9.65 -15.54 3.04
CA PHE A 153 9.42 -14.10 2.88
C PHE A 153 8.05 -13.77 2.26
N SER A 154 7.57 -14.61 1.35
CA SER A 154 6.25 -14.42 0.73
C SER A 154 5.09 -14.38 1.72
N SER A 155 5.18 -15.06 2.88
CA SER A 155 4.14 -14.98 3.91
C SER A 155 4.07 -13.59 4.54
N TYR A 156 5.22 -12.99 4.88
CA TYR A 156 5.28 -11.64 5.43
C TYR A 156 4.78 -10.59 4.42
N ILE A 157 5.19 -10.72 3.17
CA ILE A 157 4.75 -9.83 2.10
C ILE A 157 3.26 -9.98 1.81
N ARG A 158 2.70 -11.18 1.89
CA ARG A 158 1.26 -11.39 1.72
C ARG A 158 0.43 -10.68 2.78
N GLU A 159 0.81 -10.81 4.05
CA GLU A 159 0.12 -10.13 5.16
C GLU A 159 0.22 -8.59 4.98
N TYR A 160 1.40 -8.07 4.68
CA TYR A 160 1.59 -6.66 4.39
C TYR A 160 0.75 -6.20 3.18
N SER A 161 0.77 -6.94 2.07
CA SER A 161 0.01 -6.58 0.86
C SER A 161 -1.50 -6.53 1.12
N THR A 162 -2.02 -7.45 1.94
CA THR A 162 -3.43 -7.47 2.33
C THR A 162 -3.80 -6.20 3.10
N LEU A 163 -2.98 -5.82 4.07
CA LEU A 163 -3.19 -4.60 4.85
C LEU A 163 -3.05 -3.34 3.97
N LEU A 164 -2.06 -3.31 3.10
CA LEU A 164 -1.86 -2.19 2.17
C LEU A 164 -3.05 -2.06 1.20
N TYR A 165 -3.60 -3.18 0.74
CA TYR A 165 -4.80 -3.20 -0.09
C TYR A 165 -6.01 -2.60 0.65
N ILE A 166 -6.27 -3.04 1.88
CA ILE A 166 -7.34 -2.51 2.73
C ILE A 166 -7.14 -1.00 2.93
N PHE A 167 -5.92 -0.58 3.25
CA PHE A 167 -5.61 0.83 3.43
C PHE A 167 -5.89 1.64 2.16
N THR A 168 -5.38 1.18 1.02
CA THR A 168 -5.44 1.92 -0.25
C THR A 168 -6.86 2.06 -0.78
N PHE A 169 -7.68 1.00 -0.71
CA PHE A 169 -9.01 1.02 -1.33
C PHE A 169 -10.15 1.38 -0.38
N ILE A 170 -9.97 1.16 0.93
CA ILE A 170 -11.05 1.38 1.92
C ILE A 170 -10.83 2.66 2.72
N LEU A 171 -9.58 2.93 3.15
CA LEU A 171 -9.31 3.99 4.12
C LEU A 171 -8.88 5.31 3.51
N ILE A 172 -8.33 5.30 2.29
CA ILE A 172 -7.94 6.54 1.62
C ILE A 172 -9.18 7.36 1.28
N THR A 173 -9.19 8.61 1.74
CA THR A 173 -10.30 9.55 1.49
C THR A 173 -10.16 10.29 0.17
N ASN A 174 -8.94 10.46 -0.31
CA ASN A 174 -8.63 11.10 -1.59
C ASN A 174 -7.79 10.11 -2.42
N PHE A 175 -8.47 9.31 -3.25
CA PHE A 175 -7.84 8.29 -4.06
C PHE A 175 -7.34 8.86 -5.39
N ASN A 176 -6.09 8.57 -5.73
CA ASN A 176 -5.50 8.90 -7.01
C ASN A 176 -5.05 7.61 -7.73
N SER A 177 -5.13 7.60 -9.06
CA SER A 177 -4.83 6.42 -9.88
C SER A 177 -3.43 5.85 -9.64
N TRP A 178 -2.44 6.70 -9.43
CA TRP A 178 -1.07 6.28 -9.17
C TRP A 178 -0.82 5.62 -7.80
N TYR A 179 -1.77 5.62 -6.88
CA TYR A 179 -1.65 4.90 -5.60
C TYR A 179 -1.60 3.38 -5.78
N ILE A 180 -2.06 2.86 -6.91
CA ILE A 180 -1.86 1.45 -7.29
C ILE A 180 -0.38 1.08 -7.38
N LEU A 181 0.50 2.02 -7.72
CA LEU A 181 1.93 1.78 -7.76
C LEU A 181 2.48 1.25 -6.42
N TRP A 182 1.88 1.63 -5.29
CA TRP A 182 2.31 1.15 -3.97
C TRP A 182 2.13 -0.35 -3.78
N LEU A 183 1.17 -0.95 -4.48
CA LEU A 183 0.91 -2.39 -4.43
C LEU A 183 1.89 -3.19 -5.30
N PHE A 184 2.48 -2.58 -6.33
CA PHE A 184 3.35 -3.25 -7.30
C PHE A 184 4.51 -4.01 -6.67
N PRO A 185 5.34 -3.41 -5.77
CA PRO A 185 6.51 -4.08 -5.23
C PRO A 185 6.19 -5.39 -4.53
N THR A 186 5.05 -5.43 -3.86
CA THR A 186 4.66 -6.56 -3.03
C THR A 186 3.88 -7.61 -3.81
N LEU A 187 3.00 -7.19 -4.70
CA LEU A 187 2.20 -8.10 -5.52
C LEU A 187 3.05 -8.84 -6.55
N MET A 188 4.08 -8.21 -7.10
CA MET A 188 5.01 -8.87 -8.03
C MET A 188 5.87 -9.96 -7.37
N LEU A 189 6.05 -9.90 -6.05
CA LEU A 189 6.78 -10.90 -5.27
C LEU A 189 5.90 -12.10 -4.86
N LEU A 190 4.59 -11.96 -4.97
CA LEU A 190 3.63 -13.02 -4.75
C LEU A 190 3.38 -13.71 -6.09
N ASN A 191 3.18 -15.04 -6.10
CA ASN A 191 3.06 -15.89 -7.29
C ASN A 191 2.14 -15.34 -8.39
N GLY A 192 2.31 -15.77 -9.64
CA GLY A 192 1.70 -15.27 -10.88
C GLY A 192 0.17 -15.07 -10.91
N LYS A 193 -0.60 -15.66 -9.96
CA LYS A 193 -2.03 -15.34 -9.79
C LYS A 193 -2.27 -13.87 -9.39
N ASN A 194 -1.30 -13.24 -8.73
CA ASN A 194 -1.40 -11.84 -8.28
C ASN A 194 -1.04 -10.83 -9.35
N ILE A 195 -0.27 -11.25 -10.37
CA ILE A 195 -0.01 -10.42 -11.56
C ILE A 195 -1.33 -10.08 -12.27
N ARG A 196 -2.29 -11.01 -12.28
CA ARG A 196 -3.64 -10.76 -12.83
C ARG A 196 -4.36 -9.66 -12.06
N LEU A 197 -4.31 -9.73 -10.72
CA LEU A 197 -4.93 -8.71 -9.88
C LEU A 197 -4.35 -7.33 -10.17
N ILE A 198 -3.02 -7.22 -10.32
CA ILE A 198 -2.35 -5.96 -10.65
C ILE A 198 -2.82 -5.44 -12.02
N ILE A 199 -2.79 -6.29 -13.05
CA ILE A 199 -3.21 -5.90 -14.40
C ILE A 199 -4.65 -5.41 -14.38
N ASN A 200 -5.55 -6.15 -13.74
CA ASN A 200 -6.96 -5.80 -13.66
C ASN A 200 -7.21 -4.52 -12.87
N LEU A 201 -6.51 -4.35 -11.74
CA LEU A 201 -6.57 -3.11 -10.97
C LEU A 201 -6.03 -1.91 -11.76
N SER A 202 -4.92 -2.09 -12.49
CA SER A 202 -4.36 -1.03 -13.34
C SER A 202 -5.34 -0.62 -14.43
N TYR A 203 -5.95 -1.58 -15.12
CA TYR A 203 -6.99 -1.28 -16.11
C TYR A 203 -8.22 -0.59 -15.50
N ALA A 204 -8.73 -1.09 -14.37
CA ALA A 204 -9.90 -0.51 -13.71
C ALA A 204 -9.64 0.95 -13.31
N VAL A 205 -8.45 1.24 -12.82
CA VAL A 205 -8.07 2.59 -12.38
C VAL A 205 -7.83 3.53 -13.55
N GLU A 206 -7.17 3.07 -14.62
CA GLU A 206 -6.98 3.87 -15.84
C GLU A 206 -8.32 4.23 -16.48
N VAL A 207 -9.22 3.27 -16.61
CA VAL A 207 -10.55 3.51 -17.16
C VAL A 207 -11.37 4.44 -16.24
N ALA A 208 -11.28 4.27 -14.91
CA ALA A 208 -11.92 5.17 -13.95
C ALA A 208 -11.34 6.58 -14.03
N TYR A 209 -10.04 6.73 -14.24
CA TYR A 209 -9.38 8.02 -14.39
C TYR A 209 -9.81 8.73 -15.67
N ILE A 210 -9.80 8.05 -16.82
CA ILE A 210 -10.26 8.57 -18.11
C ILE A 210 -11.73 8.98 -18.01
N GLY A 211 -12.58 8.13 -17.44
CA GLY A 211 -14.00 8.43 -17.23
C GLY A 211 -14.22 9.64 -16.32
N SER A 212 -13.43 9.80 -15.26
CA SER A 212 -13.51 10.95 -14.36
C SER A 212 -13.14 12.27 -15.06
N PHE A 213 -12.23 12.23 -16.02
CA PHE A 213 -11.86 13.39 -16.83
C PHE A 213 -12.96 13.78 -17.83
N ALA A 214 -13.57 12.78 -18.47
CA ALA A 214 -14.64 13.01 -19.43
C ALA A 214 -15.94 13.56 -18.79
N LEU A 215 -16.15 13.23 -17.50
CA LEU A 215 -17.37 13.61 -16.75
C LEU A 215 -17.15 14.81 -15.82
N TYR A 216 -15.96 15.42 -15.82
CA TYR A 216 -15.59 16.47 -14.85
C TYR A 216 -16.42 17.75 -14.95
N SER A 217 -17.13 17.98 -16.08
CA SER A 217 -17.92 19.21 -16.31
C SER A 217 -19.29 19.23 -15.64
N GLU A 218 -19.90 18.09 -15.26
CA GLU A 218 -21.30 18.11 -14.76
C GLU A 218 -21.61 17.21 -13.56
N ALA A 219 -20.75 16.23 -13.20
CA ALA A 219 -21.14 15.26 -12.18
C ALA A 219 -19.97 14.67 -11.39
N GLN A 220 -19.44 15.42 -10.41
CA GLN A 220 -18.54 14.82 -9.39
C GLN A 220 -19.15 13.56 -8.76
N ASN A 221 -20.46 13.45 -8.71
CA ASN A 221 -21.23 12.35 -8.15
C ASN A 221 -21.19 11.08 -9.03
N LEU A 222 -21.17 11.23 -10.36
CA LEU A 222 -21.10 10.11 -11.30
C LEU A 222 -19.71 9.47 -11.36
N GLY A 223 -18.65 10.21 -11.06
CA GLY A 223 -17.30 9.66 -11.01
C GLY A 223 -17.13 8.55 -9.97
N VAL A 224 -17.82 8.65 -8.85
CA VAL A 224 -17.78 7.65 -7.77
C VAL A 224 -18.57 6.40 -8.14
N LEU A 225 -19.76 6.58 -8.71
CA LEU A 225 -20.57 5.48 -9.25
C LEU A 225 -19.79 4.74 -10.34
N TYR A 226 -19.04 5.48 -11.14
CA TYR A 226 -18.20 4.95 -12.21
C TYR A 226 -17.02 4.09 -11.67
N ILE A 227 -16.32 4.55 -10.63
CA ILE A 227 -15.27 3.74 -9.98
C ILE A 227 -15.88 2.47 -9.41
N PHE A 228 -17.02 2.55 -8.75
CA PHE A 228 -17.71 1.39 -8.18
C PHE A 228 -18.16 0.41 -9.27
N LEU A 229 -18.76 0.89 -10.36
CA LEU A 229 -19.14 0.07 -11.51
C LEU A 229 -17.92 -0.55 -12.19
N MET A 230 -16.79 0.15 -12.25
CA MET A 230 -15.55 -0.39 -12.83
C MET A 230 -14.93 -1.50 -11.99
N VAL A 231 -14.97 -1.41 -10.67
CA VAL A 231 -14.54 -2.52 -9.80
C VAL A 231 -15.41 -3.74 -10.02
N ILE A 232 -16.73 -3.55 -10.15
CA ILE A 232 -17.68 -4.65 -10.44
C ILE A 232 -17.45 -5.20 -11.85
N VAL A 233 -17.37 -4.36 -12.86
CA VAL A 233 -17.14 -4.77 -14.27
C VAL A 233 -15.80 -5.50 -14.40
N THR A 234 -14.75 -5.02 -13.74
CA THR A 234 -13.45 -5.69 -13.73
C THR A 234 -13.53 -7.05 -13.04
N GLY A 235 -14.25 -7.13 -11.92
CA GLY A 235 -14.52 -8.40 -11.23
C GLY A 235 -15.27 -9.40 -12.13
N ILE A 236 -16.27 -8.93 -12.88
CA ILE A 236 -17.03 -9.75 -13.83
C ILE A 236 -16.14 -10.18 -15.00
N LEU A 237 -15.43 -9.25 -15.64
CA LEU A 237 -14.55 -9.55 -16.79
C LEU A 237 -13.44 -10.54 -16.43
N THR A 238 -12.91 -10.47 -15.22
CA THR A 238 -11.88 -11.39 -14.75
C THR A 238 -12.41 -12.79 -14.43
N SER A 239 -13.71 -12.90 -14.17
CA SER A 239 -14.38 -14.20 -13.97
C SER A 239 -14.76 -14.89 -15.30
N MET A 240 -14.69 -14.18 -16.44
CA MET A 240 -15.04 -14.76 -17.75
C MET A 240 -14.00 -15.80 -18.20
N PRO A 241 -14.44 -16.97 -18.71
CA PRO A 241 -13.55 -18.06 -19.12
C PRO A 241 -12.49 -17.67 -20.16
N MET A 242 -12.83 -16.78 -21.10
CA MET A 242 -11.91 -16.31 -22.16
C MET A 242 -10.73 -15.50 -21.61
N VAL A 243 -10.96 -14.64 -20.63
CA VAL A 243 -9.90 -13.85 -19.97
C VAL A 243 -9.05 -14.77 -19.09
N LYS A 244 -9.70 -15.71 -18.39
CA LYS A 244 -9.03 -16.72 -17.56
C LYS A 244 -8.04 -17.55 -18.38
N ASN A 245 -8.44 -18.08 -19.53
CA ASN A 245 -7.61 -18.93 -20.38
C ASN A 245 -6.42 -18.19 -20.99
N LYS A 246 -6.60 -16.93 -21.42
CA LYS A 246 -5.52 -16.12 -22.02
C LYS A 246 -4.46 -15.72 -20.99
N VAL A 247 -4.86 -15.46 -19.76
CA VAL A 247 -3.95 -15.11 -18.67
C VAL A 247 -3.24 -16.35 -18.13
N GLU A 248 -3.89 -17.54 -18.09
CA GLU A 248 -3.23 -18.82 -17.79
C GLU A 248 -2.17 -19.19 -18.83
N TYR A 249 -2.45 -18.96 -20.10
CA TYR A 249 -1.50 -19.14 -21.18
C TYR A 249 -0.25 -18.25 -21.02
N LEU A 250 -0.44 -16.97 -20.69
CA LEU A 250 0.68 -16.04 -20.49
C LEU A 250 1.48 -16.36 -19.22
N SER A 251 0.83 -16.77 -18.13
CA SER A 251 1.47 -17.19 -16.88
C SER A 251 2.37 -18.42 -17.11
N ASN A 252 1.86 -19.44 -17.80
CA ASN A 252 2.61 -20.65 -18.11
C ASN A 252 3.81 -20.38 -19.04
N LYS A 253 3.69 -19.41 -19.95
CA LYS A 253 4.80 -19.02 -20.85
C LYS A 253 5.94 -18.29 -20.12
N ILE A 254 5.65 -17.65 -19.00
CA ILE A 254 6.65 -16.97 -18.15
C ILE A 254 7.36 -17.98 -17.23
N GLU A 255 6.64 -19.02 -16.75
CA GLU A 255 7.22 -20.06 -15.90
C GLU A 255 8.16 -21.01 -16.67
N ILE A 256 7.94 -21.24 -17.97
CA ILE A 256 8.78 -22.12 -18.81
C ILE A 256 10.14 -21.45 -19.15
N LYS A 257 10.32 -20.16 -18.92
CA LYS A 257 11.58 -19.44 -19.19
C LYS A 257 12.48 -19.24 -17.95
N LYS A 258 12.16 -19.91 -16.86
CA LYS A 258 13.01 -20.01 -15.66
C LYS A 258 13.65 -21.39 -15.58
#